data_5e7886bb91f2dd7d7db30c67da770ac4
#
_entry.id   5e7886bb91f2dd7d7db30c67da770ac4
#
_cell.length_a   1.000
_cell.length_b   1.000
_cell.length_c   1.000
_cell.angle_alpha   90.00
_cell.angle_beta   90.00
_cell.angle_gamma   90.00
#
_symmetry.space_group_name_H-M   'P 1'
#
loop_
_entity.id
_entity.type
_entity.pdbx_description
1 polymer ?
#
loop_
_entity_poly.entity_id
_entity_poly.type
_entity_poly.pdbx_seq_one_letter_code
_entity_poly.pdbx_strand_id
1 'polypeptide(L)'
;MQPFSKKTTEVSSSMAHAAGGGASPASAKGPATSYGSGRPEPARPNLGQASLDRIGNTPLLRLSRLTKDLPGREILGKAEWLNPGGSVKDRAAANIVAQARANGQFTPGKTLLDSTSGNTGIA
;
A
#
# COMPACT_ATOMS: atom_id res chain seq x y z
N MET A 1 -39.39 -19.60 10.52
CA MET A 1 -38.07 -19.09 10.93
C MET A 1 -37.07 -20.18 10.61
N GLN A 2 -36.41 -20.10 9.45
CA GLN A 2 -35.47 -21.12 8.94
C GLN A 2 -34.04 -20.68 9.25
N PRO A 3 -33.15 -21.57 9.68
CA PRO A 3 -31.76 -21.18 10.00
C PRO A 3 -30.93 -20.99 8.74
N PHE A 4 -30.16 -19.90 8.75
CA PHE A 4 -29.18 -19.55 7.72
C PHE A 4 -28.07 -20.61 7.65
N SER A 5 -27.94 -21.27 6.49
CA SER A 5 -26.86 -22.21 6.20
C SER A 5 -25.58 -21.43 5.86
N LYS A 6 -24.54 -21.58 6.68
CA LYS A 6 -23.20 -21.06 6.40
C LYS A 6 -22.53 -21.93 5.33
N LYS A 7 -22.30 -21.37 4.16
CA LYS A 7 -21.48 -21.97 3.10
C LYS A 7 -20.02 -21.59 3.35
N THR A 8 -19.26 -22.52 3.92
CA THR A 8 -17.80 -22.39 4.08
C THR A 8 -17.15 -22.81 2.77
N THR A 9 -16.45 -21.90 2.10
CA THR A 9 -15.64 -22.24 0.93
C THR A 9 -14.23 -22.56 1.42
N GLU A 10 -13.87 -23.84 1.43
CA GLU A 10 -12.50 -24.28 1.65
C GLU A 10 -11.69 -24.05 0.38
N VAL A 11 -10.63 -23.27 0.46
CA VAL A 11 -9.60 -23.14 -0.57
C VAL A 11 -8.48 -24.10 -0.22
N SER A 12 -8.47 -25.27 -0.88
CA SER A 12 -7.39 -26.24 -0.76
C SER A 12 -6.14 -25.71 -1.48
N SER A 13 -5.06 -25.49 -0.72
CA SER A 13 -3.74 -25.18 -1.24
C SER A 13 -2.96 -26.49 -1.47
N SER A 14 -2.88 -26.92 -2.72
CA SER A 14 -1.98 -27.99 -3.15
C SER A 14 -0.62 -27.39 -3.54
N MET A 15 0.39 -27.56 -2.71
CA MET A 15 1.79 -27.31 -3.06
C MET A 15 2.36 -28.54 -3.77
N ALA A 16 2.59 -28.41 -5.07
CA ALA A 16 3.45 -29.34 -5.82
C ALA A 16 4.85 -28.75 -5.90
N HIS A 17 5.83 -29.44 -5.30
CA HIS A 17 7.26 -29.22 -5.50
C HIS A 17 7.65 -29.74 -6.88
N ALA A 18 8.19 -28.87 -7.73
CA ALA A 18 8.96 -29.29 -8.91
C ALA A 18 10.34 -28.63 -8.83
N ALA A 19 11.35 -29.47 -8.55
CA ALA A 19 12.75 -29.11 -8.74
C ALA A 19 13.07 -29.22 -10.23
N GLY A 20 13.55 -28.13 -10.82
CA GLY A 20 14.04 -28.09 -12.20
C GLY A 20 15.16 -27.04 -12.31
N GLY A 21 16.42 -27.51 -12.31
CA GLY A 21 17.58 -26.69 -12.58
C GLY A 21 17.56 -26.24 -14.04
N GLY A 22 17.61 -24.92 -14.27
CA GLY A 22 17.77 -24.29 -15.57
C GLY A 22 18.83 -23.20 -15.48
N ALA A 23 19.92 -23.40 -16.25
CA ALA A 23 21.04 -22.46 -16.35
C ALA A 23 20.57 -21.11 -16.87
N SER A 24 21.01 -20.05 -16.21
CA SER A 24 20.81 -18.65 -16.60
C SER A 24 21.65 -18.32 -17.84
N PRO A 25 21.08 -17.73 -18.90
CA PRO A 25 21.89 -17.22 -20.00
C PRO A 25 22.62 -15.93 -19.59
N ALA A 26 23.88 -15.87 -20.00
CA ALA A 26 24.78 -14.75 -19.76
C ALA A 26 24.20 -13.41 -20.23
N SER A 27 24.23 -12.42 -19.34
CA SER A 27 23.87 -11.03 -19.61
C SER A 27 24.84 -10.42 -20.63
N ALA A 28 24.32 -10.09 -21.82
CA ALA A 28 25.02 -9.27 -22.79
C ALA A 28 25.11 -7.82 -22.26
N LYS A 29 26.31 -7.37 -21.93
CA LYS A 29 26.61 -5.96 -21.62
C LYS A 29 26.50 -5.14 -22.90
N GLY A 30 25.42 -4.36 -23.01
CA GLY A 30 25.33 -3.28 -23.98
C GLY A 30 26.32 -2.14 -23.66
N PRO A 31 26.71 -1.31 -24.63
CA PRO A 31 27.71 -0.27 -24.43
C PRO A 31 27.23 0.76 -23.37
N ALA A 32 28.08 1.02 -22.40
CA ALA A 32 27.87 2.05 -21.40
C ALA A 32 27.92 3.43 -22.07
N THR A 33 26.79 4.06 -22.23
CA THR A 33 26.73 5.47 -22.66
C THR A 33 27.12 6.31 -21.45
N SER A 34 28.33 6.86 -21.47
CA SER A 34 28.79 7.83 -20.48
C SER A 34 28.06 9.15 -20.71
N TYR A 35 26.97 9.41 -20.02
CA TYR A 35 26.41 10.74 -19.91
C TYR A 35 27.24 11.55 -18.92
N GLY A 36 27.79 12.65 -19.47
CA GLY A 36 28.75 13.51 -18.81
C GLY A 36 28.29 14.09 -17.47
N SER A 37 29.29 14.14 -16.65
CA SER A 37 29.47 14.74 -15.35
C SER A 37 28.82 16.12 -15.15
N GLY A 38 28.15 16.29 -14.00
CA GLY A 38 28.02 17.59 -13.35
C GLY A 38 26.66 17.98 -12.78
N ARG A 39 25.58 17.26 -13.03
CA ARG A 39 24.33 17.44 -12.26
C ARG A 39 24.31 16.41 -11.13
N PRO A 40 24.09 16.86 -9.87
CA PRO A 40 23.79 15.89 -8.83
C PRO A 40 22.59 15.06 -9.28
N GLU A 41 22.75 13.75 -9.32
CA GLU A 41 21.65 12.84 -9.65
C GLU A 41 20.52 13.15 -8.65
N PRO A 42 19.28 13.43 -9.11
CA PRO A 42 18.19 13.67 -8.21
C PRO A 42 18.08 12.47 -7.28
N ALA A 43 18.01 12.73 -5.98
CA ALA A 43 17.88 11.68 -4.99
C ALA A 43 16.79 10.72 -5.45
N ARG A 44 17.14 9.44 -5.64
CA ARG A 44 16.19 8.42 -6.09
C ARG A 44 15.05 8.41 -5.07
N PRO A 45 13.80 8.50 -5.51
CA PRO A 45 12.69 8.41 -4.59
C PRO A 45 12.83 7.12 -3.80
N ASN A 46 12.62 7.18 -2.48
CA ASN A 46 12.63 6.01 -1.63
C ASN A 46 11.53 5.04 -2.12
N LEU A 47 11.94 4.07 -2.94
CA LEU A 47 11.06 3.05 -3.46
C LEU A 47 10.81 2.05 -2.33
N GLY A 48 9.63 2.11 -1.69
CA GLY A 48 9.21 1.08 -0.74
C GLY A 48 9.23 -0.31 -1.39
N GLN A 49 9.47 -1.33 -0.60
CA GLN A 49 9.49 -2.73 -1.07
C GLN A 49 8.09 -3.32 -1.16
N ALA A 50 7.11 -2.71 -0.48
CA ALA A 50 5.71 -3.12 -0.49
C ALA A 50 4.78 -1.91 -0.56
N SER A 51 3.51 -2.13 -0.96
CA SER A 51 2.48 -1.08 -0.96
C SER A 51 2.27 -0.47 0.42
N LEU A 52 2.42 -1.27 1.49
CA LEU A 52 2.32 -0.81 2.88
C LEU A 52 3.33 0.30 3.23
N ASP A 53 4.51 0.28 2.62
CA ASP A 53 5.54 1.32 2.82
C ASP A 53 5.13 2.68 2.24
N ARG A 54 4.07 2.71 1.45
CA ARG A 54 3.52 3.92 0.83
C ARG A 54 2.35 4.51 1.59
N ILE A 55 1.90 3.86 2.65
CA ILE A 55 0.83 4.38 3.48
C ILE A 55 1.33 5.57 4.28
N GLY A 56 0.63 6.67 4.16
CA GLY A 56 0.99 7.90 4.84
C GLY A 56 1.93 8.79 4.05
N ASN A 57 2.59 9.70 4.75
CA ASN A 57 3.47 10.74 4.19
C ASN A 57 2.81 11.52 3.02
N THR A 58 1.49 11.64 3.06
CA THR A 58 0.69 12.34 2.05
C THR A 58 0.93 13.85 2.13
N PRO A 59 1.01 14.57 0.99
CA PRO A 59 1.30 16.00 0.98
C PRO A 59 0.14 16.84 1.50
N LEU A 60 0.46 18.05 1.98
CA LEU A 60 -0.50 19.10 2.20
C LEU A 60 -0.60 19.97 0.95
N LEU A 61 -1.82 20.20 0.50
CA LEU A 61 -2.12 21.02 -0.67
C LEU A 61 -2.81 22.31 -0.24
N ARG A 62 -2.33 23.45 -0.74
CA ARG A 62 -2.97 24.74 -0.50
C ARG A 62 -4.20 24.88 -1.41
N LEU A 63 -5.36 25.12 -0.82
CA LEU A 63 -6.63 25.28 -1.52
C LEU A 63 -6.91 26.78 -1.80
N SER A 64 -6.02 27.41 -2.59
CA SER A 64 -6.01 28.85 -2.84
C SER A 64 -7.32 29.39 -3.43
N ARG A 65 -8.04 28.57 -4.21
CA ARG A 65 -9.33 28.97 -4.78
C ARG A 65 -10.40 29.21 -3.73
N LEU A 66 -10.34 28.49 -2.61
CA LEU A 66 -11.32 28.61 -1.53
C LEU A 66 -11.04 29.83 -0.64
N THR A 67 -9.82 30.36 -0.68
CA THR A 67 -9.41 31.48 0.17
C THR A 67 -9.17 32.77 -0.61
N LYS A 68 -9.49 32.79 -1.92
CA LYS A 68 -9.23 33.94 -2.79
C LYS A 68 -9.83 35.28 -2.28
N ASP A 69 -11.00 35.20 -1.65
CA ASP A 69 -11.75 36.34 -1.13
C ASP A 69 -11.61 36.49 0.40
N LEU A 70 -10.68 35.75 1.02
CA LEU A 70 -10.46 35.71 2.47
C LEU A 70 -9.00 36.10 2.80
N PRO A 71 -8.66 37.39 2.81
CA PRO A 71 -7.29 37.83 3.06
C PRO A 71 -6.80 37.36 4.43
N GLY A 72 -5.55 36.89 4.48
CA GLY A 72 -4.94 36.37 5.69
C GLY A 72 -5.45 35.01 6.18
N ARG A 73 -6.25 34.33 5.39
CA ARG A 73 -6.72 32.94 5.67
C ARG A 73 -6.06 31.94 4.73
N GLU A 74 -5.73 30.79 5.28
CA GLU A 74 -5.18 29.67 4.54
C GLU A 74 -5.96 28.40 4.85
N ILE A 75 -6.33 27.65 3.80
CA ILE A 75 -6.94 26.33 3.92
C ILE A 75 -6.00 25.34 3.26
N LEU A 76 -5.64 24.30 4.02
CA LEU A 76 -4.78 23.21 3.56
C LEU A 76 -5.59 21.92 3.55
N GLY A 77 -5.50 21.17 2.45
CA GLY A 77 -6.07 19.85 2.31
C GLY A 77 -4.99 18.77 2.39
N LYS A 78 -5.14 17.80 3.27
CA LYS A 78 -4.27 16.62 3.33
C LYS A 78 -4.66 15.66 2.23
N ALA A 79 -3.74 15.34 1.31
CA ALA A 79 -4.03 14.54 0.10
C ALA A 79 -4.10 13.03 0.40
N GLU A 80 -5.04 12.60 1.24
CA GLU A 80 -5.14 11.20 1.70
C GLU A 80 -5.54 10.21 0.60
N TRP A 81 -6.03 10.68 -0.54
CA TRP A 81 -6.27 9.83 -1.72
C TRP A 81 -4.98 9.30 -2.37
N LEU A 82 -3.82 9.78 -1.95
CA LEU A 82 -2.51 9.30 -2.43
C LEU A 82 -2.00 8.07 -1.66
N ASN A 83 -2.72 7.60 -0.65
CA ASN A 83 -2.45 6.29 -0.07
C ASN A 83 -2.76 5.17 -1.08
N PRO A 84 -2.15 3.98 -0.97
CA PRO A 84 -2.34 2.86 -1.90
C PRO A 84 -3.80 2.42 -2.11
N GLY A 85 -4.61 2.39 -1.05
CA GLY A 85 -6.05 2.12 -1.11
C GLY A 85 -6.91 3.34 -1.43
N GLY A 86 -6.28 4.50 -1.69
CA GLY A 86 -6.95 5.74 -2.11
C GLY A 86 -7.63 6.53 -1.00
N SER A 87 -7.35 6.26 0.27
CA SER A 87 -8.00 6.96 1.37
C SER A 87 -7.19 7.01 2.66
N VAL A 88 -7.65 7.83 3.61
CA VAL A 88 -7.10 7.87 4.97
C VAL A 88 -7.27 6.53 5.73
N LYS A 89 -8.15 5.65 5.27
CA LYS A 89 -8.44 4.36 5.93
C LYS A 89 -7.27 3.38 5.86
N ASP A 90 -6.41 3.51 4.87
CA ASP A 90 -5.16 2.76 4.79
C ASP A 90 -4.33 2.87 6.06
N ARG A 91 -4.25 4.07 6.65
CA ARG A 91 -3.54 4.30 7.92
C ARG A 91 -4.17 3.52 9.07
N ALA A 92 -5.49 3.57 9.17
CA ALA A 92 -6.22 2.89 10.24
C ALA A 92 -6.14 1.37 10.09
N ALA A 93 -6.40 0.84 8.90
CA ALA A 93 -6.37 -0.58 8.62
C ALA A 93 -4.98 -1.18 8.86
N ALA A 94 -3.92 -0.56 8.32
CA ALA A 94 -2.55 -1.00 8.54
C ALA A 94 -2.18 -1.03 10.02
N ASN A 95 -2.55 0.01 10.79
CA ASN A 95 -2.27 0.06 12.22
C ASN A 95 -3.05 -0.99 13.02
N ILE A 96 -4.32 -1.21 12.71
CA ILE A 96 -5.14 -2.24 13.37
C ILE A 96 -4.52 -3.62 13.16
N VAL A 97 -4.15 -3.96 11.93
CA VAL A 97 -3.52 -5.26 11.63
C VAL A 97 -2.15 -5.39 12.30
N ALA A 98 -1.33 -4.33 12.27
CA ALA A 98 -0.02 -4.33 12.91
C ALA A 98 -0.14 -4.54 14.43
N GLN A 99 -1.04 -3.81 15.10
CA GLN A 99 -1.29 -3.94 16.52
C GLN A 99 -1.85 -5.33 16.88
N ALA A 100 -2.79 -5.84 16.09
CA ALA A 100 -3.36 -7.16 16.31
C ALA A 100 -2.32 -8.29 16.19
N ARG A 101 -1.34 -8.13 15.30
CA ARG A 101 -0.19 -9.05 15.21
C ARG A 101 0.75 -8.91 16.42
N ALA A 102 1.09 -7.68 16.77
CA ALA A 102 2.02 -7.40 17.86
C ALA A 102 1.53 -7.91 19.23
N ASN A 103 0.21 -7.83 19.47
CA ASN A 103 -0.40 -8.28 20.73
C ASN A 103 -0.94 -9.73 20.68
N GLY A 104 -0.67 -10.48 19.61
CA GLY A 104 -1.08 -11.87 19.46
C GLY A 104 -2.57 -12.11 19.21
N GLN A 105 -3.35 -11.07 18.94
CA GLN A 105 -4.76 -11.22 18.59
C GLN A 105 -4.95 -11.77 17.17
N PHE A 106 -4.06 -11.45 16.25
CA PHE A 106 -4.05 -11.93 14.87
C PHE A 106 -2.91 -12.92 14.65
N THR A 107 -3.22 -14.22 14.77
CA THR A 107 -2.27 -15.34 14.63
C THR A 107 -2.57 -16.14 13.36
N PRO A 108 -1.64 -16.99 12.88
CA PRO A 108 -1.90 -17.90 11.77
C PRO A 108 -3.18 -18.72 11.99
N GLY A 109 -3.98 -18.85 10.94
CA GLY A 109 -5.28 -19.53 10.96
C GLY A 109 -6.48 -18.68 11.38
N LYS A 110 -6.26 -17.44 11.83
CA LYS A 110 -7.35 -16.48 12.07
C LYS A 110 -7.72 -15.72 10.81
N THR A 111 -9.00 -15.45 10.64
CA THR A 111 -9.52 -14.61 9.55
C THR A 111 -9.86 -13.23 10.09
N LEU A 112 -9.43 -12.19 9.38
CA LEU A 112 -9.88 -10.83 9.63
C LEU A 112 -11.28 -10.66 9.04
N LEU A 113 -12.20 -10.14 9.84
CA LEU A 113 -13.56 -9.84 9.43
C LEU A 113 -13.88 -8.39 9.79
N ASP A 114 -14.37 -7.63 8.81
CA ASP A 114 -14.88 -6.28 9.03
C ASP A 114 -16.26 -6.12 8.38
N SER A 115 -17.13 -5.34 9.02
CA SER A 115 -18.45 -4.98 8.49
C SER A 115 -18.39 -3.58 7.88
N THR A 116 -17.93 -3.52 6.64
CA THR A 116 -17.74 -2.26 5.93
C THR A 116 -18.32 -2.31 4.51
N SER A 117 -18.82 -1.17 4.04
CA SER A 117 -19.26 -0.97 2.66
C SER A 117 -18.42 0.10 1.95
N GLY A 118 -17.32 0.54 2.55
CA GLY A 118 -16.54 1.67 2.08
C GLY A 118 -15.02 1.45 2.16
N ASN A 119 -14.31 2.56 2.24
CA ASN A 119 -12.84 2.60 2.15
C ASN A 119 -12.11 1.75 3.20
N THR A 120 -12.73 1.46 4.34
CA THR A 120 -12.10 0.58 5.35
C THR A 120 -11.96 -0.85 4.83
N GLY A 121 -12.94 -1.33 4.06
CA GLY A 121 -12.88 -2.67 3.46
C GLY A 121 -12.01 -2.76 2.21
N ILE A 122 -11.64 -1.62 1.62
CA ILE A 122 -10.70 -1.53 0.50
C ILE A 122 -9.25 -1.52 1.00
N ALA A 123 -9.01 -0.87 2.12
CA ALA A 123 -7.70 -0.74 2.74
C ALA A 123 -7.19 -2.06 3.34
#